data_03302a89af3c697cf722be81c995208f
#
_entry.id   03302a89af3c697cf722be81c995208f
#
_cell.length_a   1.000
_cell.length_b   1.000
_cell.length_c   1.000
_cell.angle_alpha   90.00
_cell.angle_beta   90.00
_cell.angle_gamma   90.00
#
_symmetry.space_group_name_H-M   'P 1'
#
loop_
_entity.id
_entity.type
_entity.pdbx_description
1 polymer ?
#
loop_
_entity_poly.entity_id
_entity_poly.type
_entity_poly.pdbx_seq_one_letter_code
_entity_poly.pdbx_strand_id
1 'polypeptide(L)'
;MKILFINSSPNPKGNTAKVAAALLEGHEYETLNLAEYKIYGYGQEFEDDQFFEVIDKIRESDVIVMGSPLYWHNLSGLMRCFLDRTYGPFNQGEFSGRDMYAIVQGAAPEKWMLEACEYTMKRFASICGFDYKGMATSVADARKLKF
;
A
#
# COMPACT_ATOMS: atom_id res chain seq x y z
N MET A 1 -4.09 -16.46 -9.08
CA MET A 1 -3.54 -15.54 -8.06
C MET A 1 -3.87 -14.12 -8.50
N LYS A 2 -4.68 -13.43 -7.70
CA LYS A 2 -5.05 -12.02 -7.92
C LYS A 2 -4.08 -11.11 -7.17
N ILE A 3 -3.34 -10.26 -7.87
CA ILE A 3 -2.40 -9.30 -7.29
C ILE A 3 -3.00 -7.90 -7.44
N LEU A 4 -3.06 -7.15 -6.33
CA LEU A 4 -3.50 -5.77 -6.29
C LEU A 4 -2.36 -4.85 -5.86
N PHE A 5 -1.98 -3.92 -6.74
CA PHE A 5 -1.09 -2.82 -6.40
C PHE A 5 -1.91 -1.60 -6.00
N ILE A 6 -1.82 -1.18 -4.75
CA ILE A 6 -2.45 0.02 -4.20
C ILE A 6 -1.43 1.15 -4.25
N ASN A 7 -1.63 2.08 -5.19
CA ASN A 7 -0.75 3.22 -5.42
C ASN A 7 -1.29 4.47 -4.72
N SER A 8 -0.56 4.98 -3.76
CA SER A 8 -0.91 6.23 -3.07
C SER A 8 -0.14 7.46 -3.57
N SER A 9 0.54 7.35 -4.71
CA SER A 9 1.10 8.50 -5.41
C SER A 9 -0.01 9.24 -6.19
N PRO A 10 0.02 10.57 -6.24
CA PRO A 10 -0.85 11.34 -7.13
C PRO A 10 -0.49 11.14 -8.61
N ASN A 11 0.68 10.59 -8.90
CA ASN A 11 1.14 10.28 -10.26
C ASN A 11 1.06 8.77 -10.53
N PRO A 12 0.07 8.30 -11.30
CA PRO A 12 -0.12 6.86 -11.56
C PRO A 12 1.03 6.22 -12.37
N LYS A 13 1.86 7.01 -13.02
CA LYS A 13 3.04 6.56 -13.79
C LYS A 13 4.37 7.05 -13.19
N GLY A 14 4.35 7.47 -11.93
CA GLY A 14 5.52 8.00 -11.24
C GLY A 14 6.48 6.93 -10.73
N ASN A 15 7.39 7.35 -9.84
CA ASN A 15 8.44 6.47 -9.32
C ASN A 15 7.89 5.31 -8.47
N THR A 16 6.84 5.52 -7.70
CA THR A 16 6.18 4.44 -6.94
C THR A 16 5.69 3.33 -7.88
N ALA A 17 5.05 3.70 -8.98
CA ALA A 17 4.58 2.74 -9.98
C ALA A 17 5.73 2.01 -10.69
N LYS A 18 6.85 2.69 -10.93
CA LYS A 18 8.05 2.07 -11.53
C LYS A 18 8.67 1.00 -10.60
N VAL A 19 8.69 1.26 -9.29
CA VAL A 19 9.16 0.29 -8.31
C VAL A 19 8.21 -0.90 -8.25
N ALA A 20 6.90 -0.67 -8.29
CA ALA A 20 5.91 -1.74 -8.34
C ALA A 20 6.05 -2.60 -9.59
N ALA A 21 6.24 -1.99 -10.76
CA ALA A 21 6.46 -2.74 -12.01
C ALA A 21 7.72 -3.61 -11.97
N ALA A 22 8.78 -3.16 -11.30
CA ALA A 22 9.99 -3.95 -11.11
C ALA A 22 9.80 -5.11 -10.11
N LEU A 23 9.02 -4.91 -9.05
CA LEU A 23 8.67 -5.96 -8.09
C LEU A 23 7.81 -7.04 -8.74
N LEU A 24 6.86 -6.63 -9.57
CA LEU A 24 5.85 -7.49 -10.17
C LEU A 24 6.22 -7.92 -11.60
N GLU A 25 7.48 -7.80 -11.98
CA GLU A 25 7.95 -8.17 -13.32
C GLU A 25 7.59 -9.64 -13.64
N GLY A 26 6.91 -9.86 -14.76
CA GLY A 26 6.45 -11.19 -15.18
C GLY A 26 5.10 -11.63 -14.60
N HIS A 27 4.46 -10.82 -13.80
CA HIS A 27 3.14 -11.10 -13.22
C HIS A 27 2.08 -10.14 -13.74
N GLU A 28 0.87 -10.63 -13.93
CA GLU A 28 -0.30 -9.78 -14.18
C GLU A 28 -0.84 -9.26 -12.85
N TYR A 29 -1.15 -7.97 -12.79
CA TYR A 29 -1.69 -7.32 -11.60
C TYR A 29 -2.65 -6.18 -11.94
N GLU A 30 -3.58 -5.91 -11.04
CA GLU A 30 -4.44 -4.73 -11.08
C GLU A 30 -3.77 -3.58 -10.32
N THR A 31 -3.86 -2.36 -10.85
CA THR A 31 -3.45 -1.15 -10.13
C THR A 31 -4.67 -0.38 -9.66
N LEU A 32 -4.70 -0.07 -8.39
CA LEU A 32 -5.67 0.81 -7.76
C LEU A 32 -4.97 2.11 -7.36
N ASN A 33 -5.30 3.21 -8.05
CA ASN A 33 -4.77 4.53 -7.74
C ASN A 33 -5.66 5.22 -6.71
N LEU A 34 -5.21 5.35 -5.48
CA LEU A 34 -5.99 5.98 -4.41
C LEU A 34 -6.38 7.43 -4.74
N ALA A 35 -5.59 8.12 -5.55
CA ALA A 35 -5.90 9.47 -6.00
C ALA A 35 -7.18 9.58 -6.85
N GLU A 36 -7.67 8.47 -7.40
CA GLU A 36 -8.89 8.40 -8.21
C GLU A 36 -10.14 8.07 -7.38
N TYR A 37 -9.97 7.83 -6.08
CA TYR A 37 -11.05 7.48 -5.15
C TYR A 37 -11.26 8.58 -4.12
N LYS A 38 -12.51 8.82 -3.78
CA LYS A 38 -12.88 9.73 -2.68
C LYS A 38 -12.84 8.96 -1.37
N ILE A 39 -11.71 9.03 -0.69
CA ILE A 39 -11.50 8.46 0.63
C ILE A 39 -11.29 9.61 1.60
N TYR A 40 -12.29 9.88 2.43
CA TYR A 40 -12.24 10.96 3.40
C TYR A 40 -11.51 10.52 4.68
N GLY A 41 -11.15 11.50 5.49
CA GLY A 41 -10.44 11.26 6.74
C GLY A 41 -11.28 10.48 7.76
N TYR A 42 -10.60 9.79 8.66
CA TYR A 42 -11.25 9.10 9.77
C TYR A 42 -12.10 10.09 10.60
N GLY A 43 -13.36 9.74 10.84
CA GLY A 43 -14.34 10.59 11.51
C GLY A 43 -15.13 11.52 10.59
N GLN A 44 -14.81 11.59 9.29
CA GLN A 44 -15.61 12.29 8.29
C GLN A 44 -16.62 11.32 7.66
N GLU A 45 -17.84 11.77 7.48
CA GLU A 45 -18.94 11.00 6.88
C GLU A 45 -19.52 11.79 5.71
N PHE A 46 -19.29 11.30 4.49
CA PHE A 46 -19.81 11.88 3.25
C PHE A 46 -20.43 10.78 2.39
N GLU A 47 -21.54 11.10 1.73
CA GLU A 47 -22.31 10.13 0.92
C GLU A 47 -21.54 9.59 -0.29
N ASP A 48 -20.59 10.37 -0.83
CA ASP A 48 -19.79 10.02 -1.98
C ASP A 48 -18.45 9.32 -1.63
N ASP A 49 -18.27 8.91 -0.38
CA ASP A 49 -17.09 8.16 0.08
C ASP A 49 -17.01 6.80 -0.62
N GLN A 50 -15.82 6.48 -1.14
CA GLN A 50 -15.56 5.26 -1.90
C GLN A 50 -14.63 4.27 -1.17
N PHE A 51 -14.46 4.43 0.14
CA PHE A 51 -13.57 3.59 0.92
C PHE A 51 -13.92 2.09 0.81
N PHE A 52 -15.20 1.74 0.90
CA PHE A 52 -15.63 0.35 0.83
C PHE A 52 -15.42 -0.29 -0.55
N GLU A 53 -15.43 0.48 -1.63
CA GLU A 53 -15.06 -0.02 -2.96
C GLU A 53 -13.60 -0.50 -2.99
N VAL A 54 -12.70 0.23 -2.31
CA VAL A 54 -11.29 -0.15 -2.18
C VAL A 54 -11.14 -1.39 -1.29
N ILE A 55 -11.87 -1.45 -0.17
CA ILE A 55 -11.86 -2.60 0.74
C ILE A 55 -12.31 -3.88 0.02
N ASP A 56 -13.34 -3.81 -0.79
CA ASP A 56 -13.85 -4.97 -1.53
C ASP A 56 -12.80 -5.51 -2.51
N LYS A 57 -12.07 -4.63 -3.21
CA LYS A 57 -10.95 -5.04 -4.07
C LYS A 57 -9.83 -5.73 -3.30
N ILE A 58 -9.50 -5.25 -2.10
CA ILE A 58 -8.51 -5.89 -1.23
C ILE A 58 -8.99 -7.28 -0.81
N ARG A 59 -10.24 -7.42 -0.42
CA ARG A 59 -10.84 -8.71 -0.02
C ARG A 59 -10.82 -9.74 -1.14
N GLU A 60 -10.91 -9.30 -2.39
CA GLU A 60 -10.85 -10.17 -3.56
C GLU A 60 -9.43 -10.58 -3.96
N SER A 61 -8.39 -9.97 -3.40
CA SER A 61 -7.00 -10.16 -3.81
C SER A 61 -6.29 -11.19 -2.95
N ASP A 62 -5.40 -11.98 -3.55
CA ASP A 62 -4.56 -12.95 -2.85
C ASP A 62 -3.26 -12.30 -2.33
N VAL A 63 -2.78 -11.31 -3.05
CA VAL A 63 -1.56 -10.55 -2.73
C VAL A 63 -1.84 -9.06 -2.87
N ILE A 64 -1.38 -8.27 -1.91
CA ILE A 64 -1.41 -6.81 -2.02
C ILE A 64 -0.01 -6.22 -1.99
N VAL A 65 0.20 -5.20 -2.80
CA VAL A 65 1.40 -4.36 -2.79
C VAL A 65 0.97 -2.94 -2.45
N MET A 66 1.41 -2.42 -1.32
CA MET A 66 1.05 -1.08 -0.86
C MET A 66 2.20 -0.12 -1.15
N GLY A 67 1.98 0.81 -2.08
CA GLY A 67 3.00 1.76 -2.52
C GLY A 67 2.71 3.20 -2.12
N SER A 68 3.70 3.85 -1.52
CA SER A 68 3.62 5.26 -1.10
C SER A 68 4.90 6.03 -1.43
N PRO A 69 4.78 7.24 -1.99
CA PRO A 69 5.90 8.17 -1.95
C PRO A 69 6.10 8.69 -0.52
N LEU A 70 7.31 9.18 -0.24
CA LEU A 70 7.60 9.94 0.98
C LEU A 70 7.21 11.40 0.77
N TYR A 71 6.23 11.86 1.56
CA TYR A 71 5.86 13.25 1.66
C TYR A 71 5.99 13.70 3.11
N TRP A 72 6.69 14.81 3.35
CA TRP A 72 6.98 15.24 4.70
C TRP A 72 7.51 14.10 5.60
N HIS A 73 8.51 13.39 5.07
CA HIS A 73 9.28 12.37 5.79
C HIS A 73 8.50 11.11 6.20
N ASN A 74 7.30 10.89 5.65
CA ASN A 74 6.45 9.76 6.00
C ASN A 74 5.58 9.33 4.80
N LEU A 75 4.69 8.39 5.02
CA LEU A 75 3.70 7.94 4.05
C LEU A 75 2.88 9.12 3.51
N SER A 76 2.49 9.06 2.24
CA SER A 76 1.63 10.08 1.63
C SER A 76 0.31 10.23 2.39
N GLY A 77 -0.31 11.41 2.31
CA GLY A 77 -1.61 11.65 2.91
C GLY A 77 -2.69 10.69 2.43
N LEU A 78 -2.65 10.28 1.15
CA LEU A 78 -3.57 9.28 0.60
C LEU A 78 -3.40 7.92 1.28
N MET A 79 -2.17 7.45 1.47
CA MET A 79 -1.91 6.19 2.18
C MET A 79 -2.31 6.31 3.65
N ARG A 80 -1.96 7.41 4.30
CA ARG A 80 -2.27 7.62 5.71
C ARG A 80 -3.77 7.65 5.96
N CYS A 81 -4.50 8.40 5.14
CA CYS A 81 -5.97 8.46 5.21
C CYS A 81 -6.61 7.08 5.02
N PHE A 82 -6.13 6.33 4.03
CA PHE A 82 -6.57 4.96 3.80
C PHE A 82 -6.33 4.08 5.03
N LEU A 83 -5.11 4.08 5.58
CA LEU A 83 -4.76 3.28 6.77
C LEU A 83 -5.64 3.65 7.98
N ASP A 84 -5.83 4.93 8.24
CA ASP A 84 -6.69 5.37 9.35
C ASP A 84 -8.12 4.87 9.20
N ARG A 85 -8.65 4.82 7.98
CA ARG A 85 -10.00 4.35 7.69
C ARG A 85 -10.18 2.84 7.84
N THR A 86 -9.10 2.08 7.89
CA THR A 86 -9.16 0.62 8.13
C THR A 86 -9.48 0.27 9.59
N TYR A 87 -9.49 1.24 10.51
CA TYR A 87 -9.96 1.04 11.88
C TYR A 87 -11.46 0.67 11.88
N GLY A 88 -11.75 -0.53 12.30
CA GLY A 88 -13.11 -1.08 12.39
C GLY A 88 -13.56 -1.95 11.22
N PRO A 89 -13.43 -1.55 9.94
CA PRO A 89 -13.87 -2.37 8.80
C PRO A 89 -13.13 -3.69 8.63
N PHE A 90 -11.84 -3.73 8.96
CA PHE A 90 -11.07 -4.97 8.93
C PHE A 90 -11.09 -5.66 10.28
N ASN A 91 -11.36 -6.97 10.26
CA ASN A 91 -11.22 -7.82 11.44
C ASN A 91 -9.75 -8.20 11.65
N GLN A 92 -9.38 -8.40 12.90
CA GLN A 92 -8.06 -8.92 13.23
C GLN A 92 -7.86 -10.29 12.56
N GLY A 93 -6.76 -10.44 11.81
CA GLY A 93 -6.43 -11.70 11.13
C GLY A 93 -7.28 -12.01 9.89
N GLU A 94 -8.09 -11.07 9.39
CA GLU A 94 -9.00 -11.28 8.24
C GLU A 94 -8.29 -11.80 6.99
N PHE A 95 -7.03 -11.39 6.80
CA PHE A 95 -6.25 -11.72 5.60
C PHE A 95 -5.18 -12.78 5.83
N SER A 96 -5.37 -13.67 6.82
CA SER A 96 -4.43 -14.76 7.09
C SER A 96 -4.17 -15.61 5.85
N GLY A 97 -2.88 -15.86 5.58
CA GLY A 97 -2.43 -16.63 4.42
C GLY A 97 -2.34 -15.84 3.11
N ARG A 98 -2.50 -14.51 3.16
CA ARG A 98 -2.30 -13.62 2.02
C ARG A 98 -1.04 -12.81 2.19
N ASP A 99 -0.32 -12.60 1.10
CA ASP A 99 0.96 -11.90 1.10
C ASP A 99 0.79 -10.38 0.99
N MET A 100 1.64 -9.65 1.69
CA MET A 100 1.73 -8.20 1.60
C MET A 100 3.16 -7.73 1.38
N TYR A 101 3.34 -6.90 0.35
CA TYR A 101 4.57 -6.17 0.08
C TYR A 101 4.36 -4.68 0.30
N ALA A 102 5.41 -3.96 0.67
CA ALA A 102 5.40 -2.52 0.77
C ALA A 102 6.39 -1.88 -0.21
N ILE A 103 6.06 -0.69 -0.68
CA ILE A 103 6.94 0.17 -1.46
C ILE A 103 6.91 1.55 -0.84
N VAL A 104 8.07 2.06 -0.48
CA VAL A 104 8.22 3.44 0.01
C VAL A 104 9.41 4.06 -0.70
N GLN A 105 9.18 5.14 -1.43
CA GLN A 105 10.25 5.79 -2.20
C GLN A 105 10.19 7.32 -2.09
N GLY A 106 11.33 7.95 -2.23
CA GLY A 106 11.47 9.41 -2.22
C GLY A 106 12.76 9.84 -2.89
N ALA A 107 12.93 11.16 -3.10
CA ALA A 107 14.09 11.71 -3.79
C ALA A 107 15.40 11.58 -2.98
N ALA A 108 15.31 11.72 -1.66
CA ALA A 108 16.45 11.64 -0.75
C ALA A 108 16.01 11.05 0.59
N PRO A 109 15.62 9.76 0.63
CA PRO A 109 15.12 9.16 1.86
C PRO A 109 16.26 8.94 2.85
N GLU A 110 16.04 9.37 4.10
CA GLU A 110 16.90 8.99 5.21
C GLU A 110 16.42 7.68 5.83
N LYS A 111 17.36 6.92 6.41
CA LYS A 111 17.08 5.60 6.98
C LYS A 111 15.92 5.60 7.98
N TRP A 112 15.87 6.58 8.88
CA TRP A 112 14.83 6.69 9.90
C TRP A 112 13.42 6.90 9.30
N MET A 113 13.32 7.60 8.17
CA MET A 113 12.05 7.79 7.46
C MET A 113 11.52 6.46 6.91
N LEU A 114 12.40 5.70 6.29
CA LEU A 114 12.07 4.39 5.74
C LEU A 114 11.69 3.40 6.85
N GLU A 115 12.44 3.38 7.95
CA GLU A 115 12.14 2.53 9.10
C GLU A 115 10.79 2.88 9.74
N ALA A 116 10.46 4.17 9.87
CA ALA A 116 9.17 4.61 10.40
C ALA A 116 8.00 4.17 9.53
N CYS A 117 8.14 4.32 8.21
CA CYS A 117 7.13 3.86 7.25
C CYS A 117 6.98 2.33 7.29
N GLU A 118 8.08 1.60 7.30
CA GLU A 118 8.05 0.14 7.35
C GLU A 118 7.42 -0.36 8.64
N TYR A 119 7.71 0.27 9.77
CA TYR A 119 7.05 -0.07 11.04
C TYR A 119 5.53 -0.01 10.93
N THR A 120 5.00 1.07 10.34
CA THR A 120 3.55 1.21 10.13
C THR A 120 2.99 0.11 9.23
N MET A 121 3.67 -0.19 8.12
CA MET A 121 3.25 -1.24 7.18
C MET A 121 3.26 -2.64 7.82
N LYS A 122 4.31 -2.96 8.59
CA LYS A 122 4.41 -4.21 9.34
C LYS A 122 3.31 -4.35 10.38
N ARG A 123 3.00 -3.28 11.11
CA ARG A 123 1.93 -3.29 12.11
C ARG A 123 0.56 -3.49 11.47
N PHE A 124 0.31 -2.80 10.35
CA PHE A 124 -0.90 -3.00 9.57
C PHE A 124 -1.02 -4.46 9.10
N ALA A 125 0.01 -5.00 8.47
CA ALA A 125 0.04 -6.39 8.02
C ALA A 125 -0.22 -7.37 9.17
N SER A 126 0.46 -7.20 10.29
CA SER A 126 0.33 -8.06 11.47
C SER A 126 -1.08 -8.08 12.04
N ILE A 127 -1.71 -6.91 12.19
CA ILE A 127 -3.08 -6.81 12.74
C ILE A 127 -4.10 -7.39 11.77
N CYS A 128 -3.95 -7.12 10.48
CA CYS A 128 -4.86 -7.64 9.45
C CYS A 128 -4.63 -9.12 9.11
N GLY A 129 -3.49 -9.69 9.51
CA GLY A 129 -3.16 -11.10 9.29
C GLY A 129 -2.39 -11.38 8.02
N PHE A 130 -1.93 -10.37 7.31
CA PHE A 130 -1.08 -10.59 6.13
C PHE A 130 0.30 -11.13 6.49
N ASP A 131 0.82 -12.01 5.65
CA ASP A 131 2.22 -12.41 5.64
C ASP A 131 3.06 -11.30 5.00
N TYR A 132 3.73 -10.49 5.82
CA TYR A 132 4.57 -9.40 5.35
C TYR A 132 5.87 -9.91 4.72
N LYS A 133 6.08 -9.61 3.45
CA LYS A 133 7.22 -10.12 2.66
C LYS A 133 8.42 -9.17 2.56
N GLY A 134 8.21 -7.90 2.82
CA GLY A 134 9.28 -6.90 2.82
C GLY A 134 8.89 -5.59 2.13
N MET A 135 9.84 -4.65 2.14
CA MET A 135 9.68 -3.32 1.57
C MET A 135 10.77 -3.03 0.54
N ALA A 136 10.37 -2.60 -0.65
CA ALA A 136 11.26 -2.06 -1.65
C ALA A 136 11.29 -0.53 -1.59
N THR A 137 12.49 0.06 -1.67
CA THR A 137 12.68 1.51 -1.65
C THR A 137 13.17 2.07 -2.99
N SER A 138 13.50 1.18 -3.90
CA SER A 138 14.00 1.49 -5.25
C SER A 138 13.69 0.34 -6.22
N VAL A 139 13.87 0.60 -7.51
CA VAL A 139 13.79 -0.44 -8.55
C VAL A 139 14.80 -1.57 -8.28
N ALA A 140 16.01 -1.22 -7.84
CA ALA A 140 17.04 -2.21 -7.53
C ALA A 140 16.65 -3.10 -6.34
N ASP A 141 16.04 -2.53 -5.31
CA ASP A 141 15.55 -3.30 -4.15
C ASP A 141 14.37 -4.20 -4.55
N ALA A 142 13.47 -3.68 -5.37
CA ALA A 142 12.32 -4.43 -5.86
C ALA A 142 12.73 -5.71 -6.59
N ARG A 143 13.76 -5.64 -7.41
CA ARG A 143 14.32 -6.82 -8.13
C ARG A 143 15.01 -7.84 -7.22
N LYS A 144 15.44 -7.44 -6.04
CA LYS A 144 16.05 -8.35 -5.03
C LYS A 144 14.99 -8.97 -4.13
N LEU A 145 13.89 -8.29 -3.94
CA LEU A 145 12.77 -8.78 -3.15
C LEU A 145 12.02 -9.82 -3.99
N LYS A 146 12.08 -11.08 -3.57
CA LYS A 146 11.43 -12.17 -4.31
C LYS A 146 9.91 -12.08 -4.16
N PHE A 147 9.24 -12.12 -5.30
CA PHE A 147 7.78 -12.21 -5.39
C PHE A 147 7.33 -13.66 -5.53
#